data_16ad93599fe4a036a12147432484d6a1
#
_entry.id   16ad93599fe4a036a12147432484d6a1
#
_cell.length_a   1.000
_cell.length_b   1.000
_cell.length_c   1.000
_cell.angle_alpha   90.00
_cell.angle_beta   90.00
_cell.angle_gamma   90.00
#
_symmetry.space_group_name_H-M   'P 1'
#
loop_
_entity.id
_entity.type
_entity.pdbx_description
1 polymer ?
#
loop_
_entity_poly.entity_id
_entity_poly.type
_entity_poly.pdbx_seq_one_letter_code
_entity_poly.pdbx_strand_id
1 'polypeptide(L)'
;MAKILIVEDNATFRQSLKELLFTRFPSMEFEEAADGEEALEKIHGIAPDIVFMDIKLPGENGLRITKKVKAEYPELIIIILTYYDLPEHREAAFQYGANHFLSKGTSTQVIVELVQSILSEKGLDSQGSLRD
;
A
#
# COMPACT_ATOMS: atom_id res chain seq x y z
N MET A 1 3.60 4.61 -15.86
CA MET A 1 2.77 5.26 -14.85
C MET A 1 2.63 4.36 -13.63
N ALA A 2 2.88 4.89 -12.46
CA ALA A 2 2.82 4.09 -11.24
C ALA A 2 1.38 3.79 -10.87
N LYS A 3 1.17 2.60 -10.31
CA LYS A 3 -0.15 2.14 -9.87
C LYS A 3 -0.10 1.82 -8.39
N ILE A 4 -1.07 2.35 -7.66
CA ILE A 4 -1.18 2.15 -6.21
C ILE A 4 -2.50 1.44 -5.92
N LEU A 5 -2.42 0.33 -5.20
CA LEU A 5 -3.60 -0.40 -4.76
C LEU A 5 -3.80 -0.17 -3.27
N ILE A 6 -5.02 0.17 -2.88
CA ILE A 6 -5.37 0.40 -1.48
C ILE A 6 -6.30 -0.73 -1.03
N VAL A 7 -5.84 -1.57 -0.11
CA VAL A 7 -6.60 -2.70 0.41
C VAL A 7 -7.10 -2.35 1.80
N GLU A 8 -8.39 -2.08 1.91
CA GLU A 8 -8.99 -1.58 3.13
C GLU A 8 -10.50 -1.81 3.08
N ASP A 9 -11.07 -2.46 4.09
CA ASP A 9 -12.49 -2.74 4.09
C ASP A 9 -13.35 -1.55 4.55
N ASN A 10 -12.78 -0.59 5.27
CA ASN A 10 -13.51 0.60 5.67
C ASN A 10 -13.54 1.58 4.50
N ALA A 11 -14.71 1.72 3.88
CA ALA A 11 -14.86 2.53 2.67
C ALA A 11 -14.52 3.99 2.90
N THR A 12 -14.84 4.53 4.07
CA THR A 12 -14.57 5.93 4.37
C THR A 12 -13.07 6.18 4.45
N PHE A 13 -12.36 5.33 5.18
CA PHE A 13 -10.91 5.47 5.29
C PHE A 13 -10.23 5.27 3.95
N ARG A 14 -10.68 4.25 3.20
CA ARG A 14 -10.12 3.94 1.89
C ARG A 14 -10.27 5.13 0.93
N GLN A 15 -11.46 5.74 0.92
CA GLN A 15 -11.72 6.90 0.08
C GLN A 15 -10.87 8.09 0.49
N SER A 16 -10.73 8.33 1.79
CA SER A 16 -9.92 9.45 2.29
C SER A 16 -8.46 9.30 1.90
N LEU A 17 -7.92 8.09 2.02
CA LEU A 17 -6.54 7.83 1.64
C LEU A 17 -6.34 8.02 0.14
N LYS A 18 -7.29 7.51 -0.65
CA LYS A 18 -7.22 7.66 -2.09
C LYS A 18 -7.23 9.12 -2.50
N GLU A 19 -8.11 9.91 -1.89
CA GLU A 19 -8.20 11.34 -2.21
C GLU A 19 -6.93 12.09 -1.83
N LEU A 20 -6.37 11.77 -0.67
CA LEU A 20 -5.12 12.37 -0.23
C LEU A 20 -4.00 12.10 -1.25
N LEU A 21 -3.86 10.85 -1.64
CA LEU A 21 -2.78 10.46 -2.54
C LEU A 21 -3.02 10.98 -3.95
N PHE A 22 -4.26 10.96 -4.42
CA PHE A 22 -4.57 11.48 -5.75
C PHE A 22 -4.27 12.98 -5.83
N THR A 23 -4.57 13.73 -4.78
CA THR A 23 -4.31 15.16 -4.74
C THR A 23 -2.81 15.45 -4.83
N ARG A 24 -2.00 14.64 -4.16
CA ARG A 24 -0.56 14.86 -4.14
C ARG A 24 0.16 14.21 -5.32
N PHE A 25 -0.40 13.16 -5.90
CA PHE A 25 0.22 12.42 -7.00
C PHE A 25 -0.80 12.19 -8.12
N PRO A 26 -1.25 13.27 -8.78
CA PRO A 26 -2.36 13.17 -9.73
C PRO A 26 -2.08 12.35 -10.98
N SER A 27 -0.82 12.08 -11.29
CA SER A 27 -0.48 11.26 -12.45
C SER A 27 -0.44 9.77 -12.15
N MET A 28 -0.64 9.37 -10.89
CA MET A 28 -0.66 7.95 -10.52
C MET A 28 -2.03 7.36 -10.80
N GLU A 29 -2.06 6.03 -11.00
CA GLU A 29 -3.33 5.30 -11.09
C GLU A 29 -3.62 4.66 -9.75
N PHE A 30 -4.88 4.72 -9.33
CA PHE A 30 -5.30 4.19 -8.03
C PHE A 30 -6.36 3.14 -8.21
N GLU A 31 -6.21 2.00 -7.51
CA GLU A 31 -7.18 0.93 -7.46
C GLU A 31 -7.50 0.62 -6.02
N GLU A 32 -8.64 0.00 -5.79
CA GLU A 32 -9.12 -0.28 -4.45
C GLU A 32 -9.55 -1.73 -4.33
N ALA A 33 -9.38 -2.29 -3.12
CA ALA A 33 -9.87 -3.61 -2.80
C ALA A 33 -10.40 -3.58 -1.37
N ALA A 34 -11.53 -4.23 -1.13
CA ALA A 34 -12.18 -4.21 0.16
C ALA A 34 -11.89 -5.47 1.00
N ASP A 35 -11.30 -6.49 0.41
CA ASP A 35 -10.97 -7.73 1.11
C ASP A 35 -9.77 -8.40 0.46
N GLY A 36 -9.35 -9.53 1.05
CA GLY A 36 -8.15 -10.22 0.59
C GLY A 36 -8.30 -10.86 -0.78
N GLU A 37 -9.47 -11.39 -1.09
CA GLU A 37 -9.70 -12.03 -2.37
C GLU A 37 -9.61 -11.02 -3.50
N GLU A 38 -10.27 -9.88 -3.33
CA GLU A 38 -10.21 -8.81 -4.30
C GLU A 38 -8.79 -8.26 -4.44
N ALA A 39 -8.07 -8.16 -3.33
CA ALA A 39 -6.69 -7.71 -3.35
C ALA A 39 -5.81 -8.64 -4.21
N LEU A 40 -5.95 -9.95 -4.02
CA LEU A 40 -5.17 -10.91 -4.79
C LEU A 40 -5.50 -10.83 -6.27
N GLU A 41 -6.78 -10.71 -6.60
CA GLU A 41 -7.19 -10.57 -7.99
C GLU A 41 -6.57 -9.34 -8.64
N LYS A 42 -6.59 -8.22 -7.93
CA LYS A 42 -6.07 -6.98 -8.50
C LYS A 42 -4.55 -6.95 -8.56
N ILE A 43 -3.88 -7.55 -7.59
CA ILE A 43 -2.43 -7.64 -7.63
C ILE A 43 -2.00 -8.43 -8.87
N HIS A 44 -2.66 -9.57 -9.14
CA HIS A 44 -2.33 -10.38 -10.31
C HIS A 44 -2.70 -9.67 -11.62
N GLY A 45 -3.85 -8.98 -11.65
CA GLY A 45 -4.36 -8.41 -12.88
C GLY A 45 -3.76 -7.07 -13.26
N ILE A 46 -3.43 -6.24 -12.26
CA ILE A 46 -3.00 -4.86 -12.49
C ILE A 46 -1.49 -4.70 -12.34
N ALA A 47 -0.86 -5.57 -11.57
CA ALA A 47 0.57 -5.48 -11.23
C ALA A 47 0.91 -4.09 -10.63
N PRO A 48 0.36 -3.76 -9.45
CA PRO A 48 0.63 -2.46 -8.86
C PRO A 48 2.09 -2.33 -8.43
N ASP A 49 2.53 -1.10 -8.25
CA ASP A 49 3.89 -0.83 -7.78
C ASP A 49 3.94 -0.73 -6.26
N ILE A 50 2.85 -0.21 -5.67
CA ILE A 50 2.74 -0.02 -4.22
C ILE A 50 1.38 -0.53 -3.78
N VAL A 51 1.34 -1.26 -2.67
CA VAL A 51 0.09 -1.70 -2.06
C VAL A 51 0.05 -1.21 -0.63
N PHE A 52 -1.04 -0.50 -0.29
CA PHE A 52 -1.38 -0.23 1.11
C PHE A 52 -2.25 -1.37 1.58
N MET A 53 -1.89 -2.00 2.69
CA MET A 53 -2.55 -3.21 3.17
C MET A 53 -2.93 -3.08 4.63
N ASP A 54 -4.22 -3.20 4.94
CA ASP A 54 -4.64 -3.32 6.33
C ASP A 54 -4.47 -4.76 6.79
N ILE A 55 -4.28 -4.96 8.07
CA ILE A 55 -4.14 -6.30 8.64
C ILE A 55 -5.50 -6.97 8.76
N LYS A 56 -6.48 -6.28 9.31
CA LYS A 56 -7.79 -6.89 9.56
C LYS A 56 -8.71 -6.67 8.37
N LEU A 57 -8.88 -7.72 7.60
CA LEU A 57 -9.72 -7.70 6.40
C LEU A 57 -10.74 -8.83 6.49
N PRO A 58 -11.92 -8.67 5.86
CA PRO A 58 -12.85 -9.79 5.77
C PRO A 58 -12.20 -10.98 5.08
N GLY A 59 -12.41 -12.13 5.62
CA GLY A 59 -11.90 -13.38 5.05
C GLY A 59 -10.49 -13.66 5.49
N GLU A 60 -9.51 -13.02 4.86
CA GLU A 60 -8.11 -13.35 5.09
C GLU A 60 -7.35 -12.18 5.68
N ASN A 61 -6.46 -12.49 6.63
CA ASN A 61 -5.62 -11.50 7.30
C ASN A 61 -4.61 -10.89 6.33
N GLY A 62 -4.45 -9.56 6.38
CA GLY A 62 -3.54 -8.85 5.49
C GLY A 62 -2.09 -9.27 5.60
N LEU A 63 -1.66 -9.75 6.77
CA LEU A 63 -0.30 -10.26 6.92
C LEU A 63 -0.09 -11.54 6.13
N ARG A 64 -1.12 -12.41 6.09
CA ARG A 64 -1.04 -13.64 5.30
C ARG A 64 -1.01 -13.33 3.82
N ILE A 65 -1.79 -12.34 3.40
CA ILE A 65 -1.80 -11.91 2.00
C ILE A 65 -0.42 -11.36 1.64
N THR A 66 0.17 -10.57 2.52
CA THR A 66 1.51 -10.02 2.32
C THR A 66 2.52 -11.15 2.10
N LYS A 67 2.46 -12.18 2.94
CA LYS A 67 3.38 -13.30 2.81
C LYS A 67 3.25 -13.99 1.45
N LYS A 68 2.01 -14.25 1.03
CA LYS A 68 1.75 -14.89 -0.27
C LYS A 68 2.25 -14.04 -1.42
N VAL A 69 1.92 -12.77 -1.37
CA VAL A 69 2.22 -11.85 -2.48
C VAL A 69 3.71 -11.59 -2.61
N LYS A 70 4.40 -11.41 -1.49
CA LYS A 70 5.84 -11.14 -1.55
C LYS A 70 6.63 -12.37 -1.97
N ALA A 71 6.11 -13.57 -1.74
CA ALA A 71 6.75 -14.77 -2.24
C ALA A 71 6.71 -14.83 -3.77
N GLU A 72 5.63 -14.32 -4.35
CA GLU A 72 5.42 -14.34 -5.79
C GLU A 72 5.97 -13.08 -6.48
N TYR A 73 5.85 -11.94 -5.83
CA TYR A 73 6.27 -10.64 -6.38
C TYR A 73 7.21 -9.94 -5.38
N PRO A 74 8.46 -10.37 -5.28
CA PRO A 74 9.37 -9.83 -4.26
C PRO A 74 9.68 -8.34 -4.43
N GLU A 75 9.48 -7.80 -5.63
CA GLU A 75 9.76 -6.38 -5.88
C GLU A 75 8.58 -5.47 -5.54
N LEU A 76 7.41 -6.04 -5.27
CA LEU A 76 6.25 -5.25 -4.91
C LEU A 76 6.45 -4.57 -3.56
N ILE A 77 6.17 -3.29 -3.49
CA ILE A 77 6.29 -2.56 -2.22
C ILE A 77 4.97 -2.67 -1.46
N ILE A 78 5.02 -3.23 -0.27
CA ILE A 78 3.84 -3.34 0.59
C ILE A 78 4.02 -2.47 1.81
N ILE A 79 3.08 -1.55 2.02
CA ILE A 79 3.02 -0.68 3.18
C ILE A 79 1.83 -1.14 4.02
N ILE A 80 2.11 -1.69 5.20
CA ILE A 80 1.02 -2.01 6.12
C ILE A 80 0.54 -0.71 6.74
N LEU A 81 -0.77 -0.48 6.71
CA LEU A 81 -1.38 0.71 7.31
C LEU A 81 -2.58 0.24 8.10
N THR A 82 -2.49 0.28 9.43
CA THR A 82 -3.45 -0.42 10.28
C THR A 82 -3.58 0.22 11.65
N TYR A 83 -4.71 -0.06 12.34
CA TYR A 83 -4.84 0.27 13.76
C TYR A 83 -4.20 -0.80 14.64
N TYR A 84 -3.89 -1.99 14.08
CA TYR A 84 -3.29 -3.10 14.84
C TYR A 84 -1.77 -2.92 14.83
N ASP A 85 -1.28 -2.03 15.71
CA ASP A 85 0.12 -1.60 15.66
C ASP A 85 0.94 -2.06 16.87
N LEU A 86 0.57 -3.18 17.47
CA LEU A 86 1.37 -3.75 18.54
C LEU A 86 2.71 -4.24 17.99
N PRO A 87 3.74 -4.32 18.85
CA PRO A 87 5.07 -4.78 18.39
C PRO A 87 5.04 -6.12 17.68
N GLU A 88 4.20 -7.06 18.13
CA GLU A 88 4.13 -8.38 17.48
C GLU A 88 3.53 -8.29 16.07
N HIS A 89 2.63 -7.35 15.84
CA HIS A 89 2.07 -7.16 14.49
C HIS A 89 3.13 -6.60 13.56
N ARG A 90 3.88 -5.63 14.04
CA ARG A 90 4.96 -5.01 13.28
C ARG A 90 6.04 -6.03 12.94
N GLU A 91 6.43 -6.84 13.92
CA GLU A 91 7.46 -7.84 13.70
C GLU A 91 7.01 -8.87 12.67
N ALA A 92 5.78 -9.36 12.80
CA ALA A 92 5.24 -10.33 11.85
C ALA A 92 5.16 -9.74 10.44
N ALA A 93 4.77 -8.48 10.33
CA ALA A 93 4.67 -7.82 9.02
C ALA A 93 6.02 -7.85 8.29
N PHE A 94 7.09 -7.47 8.98
CA PHE A 94 8.41 -7.47 8.36
C PHE A 94 8.92 -8.87 8.08
N GLN A 95 8.62 -9.83 8.95
CA GLN A 95 8.98 -11.23 8.69
C GLN A 95 8.32 -11.75 7.42
N TYR A 96 7.11 -11.31 7.14
CA TYR A 96 6.36 -11.74 5.96
C TYR A 96 6.71 -10.94 4.72
N GLY A 97 7.60 -9.96 4.84
CA GLY A 97 8.12 -9.24 3.69
C GLY A 97 7.57 -7.85 3.46
N ALA A 98 6.76 -7.33 4.39
CA ALA A 98 6.29 -5.95 4.25
C ALA A 98 7.49 -5.00 4.24
N ASN A 99 7.40 -3.96 3.44
CA ASN A 99 8.47 -3.00 3.30
C ASN A 99 8.37 -1.87 4.33
N HIS A 100 7.15 -1.53 4.72
CA HIS A 100 6.91 -0.46 5.69
C HIS A 100 5.69 -0.79 6.54
N PHE A 101 5.65 -0.22 7.74
CA PHE A 101 4.54 -0.45 8.66
C PHE A 101 4.17 0.89 9.30
N LEU A 102 2.94 1.33 9.07
CA LEU A 102 2.43 2.58 9.62
C LEU A 102 1.13 2.35 10.38
N SER A 103 0.95 3.08 11.47
CA SER A 103 -0.31 3.13 12.17
C SER A 103 -1.27 4.06 11.42
N LYS A 104 -2.57 3.76 11.46
CA LYS A 104 -3.57 4.66 10.88
C LYS A 104 -3.62 6.02 11.56
N GLY A 105 -3.00 6.15 12.73
CA GLY A 105 -2.86 7.44 13.40
C GLY A 105 -1.70 8.28 12.90
N THR A 106 -0.89 7.75 11.99
CA THR A 106 0.24 8.48 11.41
C THR A 106 -0.26 9.70 10.65
N SER A 107 0.47 10.81 10.73
CA SER A 107 0.07 12.03 10.04
C SER A 107 0.08 11.83 8.52
N THR A 108 -0.80 12.56 7.84
CA THR A 108 -0.89 12.46 6.37
C THR A 108 0.43 12.88 5.72
N GLN A 109 1.13 13.82 6.34
CA GLN A 109 2.42 14.28 5.81
C GLN A 109 3.44 13.13 5.74
N VAL A 110 3.49 12.30 6.79
CA VAL A 110 4.41 11.17 6.82
C VAL A 110 4.05 10.16 5.72
N ILE A 111 2.76 9.90 5.53
CA ILE A 111 2.31 8.98 4.49
C ILE A 111 2.73 9.49 3.11
N VAL A 112 2.50 10.77 2.85
CA VAL A 112 2.85 11.37 1.57
C VAL A 112 4.36 11.32 1.33
N GLU A 113 5.14 11.65 2.35
CA GLU A 113 6.60 11.64 2.23
C GLU A 113 7.13 10.24 1.95
N LEU A 114 6.53 9.24 2.58
CA LEU A 114 6.93 7.85 2.33
C LEU A 114 6.65 7.46 0.88
N VAL A 115 5.46 7.77 0.39
CA VAL A 115 5.11 7.44 -1.00
C VAL A 115 6.05 8.17 -1.96
N GLN A 116 6.31 9.45 -1.71
CA GLN A 116 7.21 10.24 -2.55
C GLN A 116 8.59 9.60 -2.61
N SER A 117 9.09 9.16 -1.46
CA SER A 117 10.40 8.52 -1.36
C SER A 117 10.45 7.22 -2.17
N ILE A 118 9.40 6.40 -2.05
CA ILE A 118 9.33 5.13 -2.78
C ILE A 118 9.29 5.37 -4.28
N LEU A 119 8.47 6.33 -4.71
CA LEU A 119 8.35 6.62 -6.14
C LEU A 119 9.68 7.12 -6.72
N SER A 120 10.38 7.95 -5.97
CA SER A 120 11.70 8.44 -6.40
C SER A 120 12.70 7.31 -6.53
N GLU A 121 12.73 6.41 -5.56
CA GLU A 121 13.66 5.28 -5.57
C GLU A 121 13.40 4.33 -6.73
N LYS A 122 12.13 4.16 -7.08
CA LYS A 122 11.77 3.26 -8.18
C LYS A 122 11.86 3.94 -9.55
N GLY A 123 12.13 5.23 -9.58
CA GLY A 123 12.14 5.97 -10.83
C GLY A 123 10.75 6.22 -11.38
N LEU A 124 9.74 6.17 -10.53
CA LEU A 124 8.35 6.38 -10.91
C LEU A 124 7.84 7.75 -10.52
N ASP A 125 8.69 8.60 -10.01
CA ASP A 125 8.36 9.95 -9.59
C ASP A 125 8.05 10.79 -10.83
N SER A 126 6.79 11.20 -10.97
CA SER A 126 6.36 11.98 -12.11
C SER A 126 7.07 13.33 -12.15
N GLN A 127 7.43 13.87 -11.00
CA GLN A 127 8.18 15.11 -10.96
C GLN A 127 9.59 14.91 -11.45
N GLY A 128 10.19 13.77 -11.15
CA GLY A 128 11.48 13.43 -11.68
C GLY A 128 11.45 13.41 -13.19
N SER A 129 10.45 12.79 -13.78
CA SER A 129 10.33 12.79 -15.23
C SER A 129 10.10 14.18 -15.80
N LEU A 130 9.34 14.99 -15.09
CA LEU A 130 9.03 16.34 -15.58
C LEU A 130 10.23 17.28 -15.51
N ARG A 131 11.11 17.05 -14.57
CA ARG A 131 12.29 17.88 -14.43
C ARG A 131 13.32 17.66 -15.52
N ASP A 132 13.22 16.56 -16.14
CA ASP A 132 14.12 16.24 -17.23
C ASP A 132 13.81 17.04 -18.48
#